data_abbff4779540dcd5a637e498761db18b
#
_entry.id   abbff4779540dcd5a637e498761db18b
#
_cell.length_a   1.000
_cell.length_b   1.000
_cell.length_c   1.000
_cell.angle_alpha   90.00
_cell.angle_beta   90.00
_cell.angle_gamma   90.00
#
_symmetry.space_group_name_H-M   'P 1'
#
loop_
_entity.id
_entity.type
_entity.pdbx_description
1 polymer ?
#
loop_
_entity_poly.entity_id
_entity_poly.type
_entity_poly.pdbx_seq_one_letter_code
_entity_poly.pdbx_strand_id
1 'polypeptide(L)'
;SMSKNLWVVGDSTLSSFEDKYYLPRYGYGTKLQEYLDDEIIVKNIALSGRSSKSYTTEPEYQTLLSGMKKDDYLIIGFGHNDEKTENDRYTQGEGDYLTQGTFAFSLYNNYIKKAQEAGCTPILCTPIVRRSPDGKWNGQMLHVTAPVGEYKGGDYPKAIRDLARQLNIALVDM
;
A
#
# COMPACT_ATOMS: atom_id res chain seq x y z
N SER A 1 16.53 23.38 -9.93
CA SER A 1 16.30 22.29 -8.99
C SER A 1 15.85 21.03 -9.73
N MET A 2 16.24 19.90 -9.23
CA MET A 2 15.86 18.63 -9.84
C MET A 2 14.46 18.24 -9.40
N SER A 3 13.70 17.65 -10.34
CA SER A 3 12.38 17.12 -10.04
C SER A 3 12.47 15.96 -9.05
N LYS A 4 11.45 15.86 -8.19
CA LYS A 4 11.28 14.72 -7.29
C LYS A 4 10.17 13.83 -7.84
N ASN A 5 10.25 12.55 -7.56
CA ASN A 5 9.22 11.61 -7.94
C ASN A 5 8.34 11.27 -6.74
N LEU A 6 7.06 11.15 -7.01
CA LEU A 6 6.10 10.55 -6.10
C LEU A 6 5.73 9.19 -6.67
N TRP A 7 6.34 8.16 -6.14
CA TRP A 7 6.06 6.78 -6.53
C TRP A 7 4.81 6.30 -5.82
N VAL A 8 3.95 5.60 -6.55
CA VAL A 8 2.72 5.03 -5.99
C VAL A 8 2.74 3.54 -6.30
N VAL A 9 2.78 2.72 -5.26
CA VAL A 9 2.68 1.26 -5.34
C VAL A 9 1.47 0.80 -4.53
N GLY A 10 0.84 -0.25 -4.98
CA GLY A 10 -0.34 -0.77 -4.31
C GLY A 10 -1.18 -1.63 -5.22
N ASP A 11 -2.38 -1.91 -4.74
CA ASP A 11 -3.38 -2.73 -5.44
C ASP A 11 -4.39 -1.86 -6.22
N SER A 12 -5.57 -2.42 -6.49
CA SER A 12 -6.61 -1.75 -7.27
C SER A 12 -7.07 -0.41 -6.69
N THR A 13 -6.94 -0.22 -5.39
CA THR A 13 -7.29 1.04 -4.73
C THR A 13 -6.48 2.21 -5.30
N LEU A 14 -5.21 1.99 -5.54
CA LEU A 14 -4.29 3.02 -6.01
C LEU A 14 -4.05 2.96 -7.53
N SER A 15 -4.28 1.81 -8.17
CA SER A 15 -4.02 1.64 -9.60
C SER A 15 -4.92 2.50 -10.48
N SER A 16 -6.07 2.92 -9.98
CA SER A 16 -7.09 3.68 -10.74
C SER A 16 -7.04 5.18 -10.52
N PHE A 17 -5.93 5.73 -10.08
CA PHE A 17 -5.80 7.18 -9.84
C PHE A 17 -6.15 8.03 -11.05
N GLU A 18 -5.89 7.57 -12.23
CA GLU A 18 -6.16 8.31 -13.47
C GLU A 18 -7.56 8.08 -14.00
N ASP A 19 -8.31 7.15 -13.41
CA ASP A 19 -9.69 6.90 -13.79
C ASP A 19 -10.58 8.05 -13.30
N LYS A 20 -11.35 8.64 -14.23
CA LYS A 20 -12.23 9.78 -13.93
C LYS A 20 -13.25 9.47 -12.83
N TYR A 21 -13.69 8.23 -12.73
CA TYR A 21 -14.64 7.81 -11.69
C TYR A 21 -14.02 7.84 -10.31
N TYR A 22 -12.73 7.64 -10.21
CA TYR A 22 -12.03 7.51 -8.95
C TYR A 22 -11.34 8.80 -8.51
N LEU A 23 -11.13 9.74 -9.41
CA LEU A 23 -10.46 11.00 -9.09
C LEU A 23 -11.06 11.72 -7.87
N PRO A 24 -12.40 11.82 -7.74
CA PRO A 24 -13.00 12.44 -6.54
C PRO A 24 -12.88 11.57 -5.28
N ARG A 25 -12.65 10.28 -5.43
CA ARG A 25 -12.62 9.32 -4.31
C ARG A 25 -11.21 8.98 -3.87
N TYR A 26 -10.32 8.87 -4.82
CA TYR A 26 -8.98 8.32 -4.63
C TYR A 26 -7.90 9.25 -5.13
N GLY A 27 -8.22 10.50 -5.31
CA GLY A 27 -7.37 11.47 -5.96
C GLY A 27 -6.05 11.77 -5.26
N TYR A 28 -5.48 10.83 -4.53
CA TYR A 28 -4.23 11.07 -3.84
C TYR A 28 -3.12 11.50 -4.78
N GLY A 29 -2.91 10.74 -5.85
CA GLY A 29 -1.91 11.12 -6.83
C GLY A 29 -2.20 12.49 -7.43
N THR A 30 -3.45 12.69 -7.89
CA THR A 30 -3.86 13.94 -8.52
C THR A 30 -3.94 15.09 -7.51
N LYS A 31 -4.57 14.87 -6.34
CA LYS A 31 -4.69 15.91 -5.32
C LYS A 31 -3.35 16.27 -4.70
N LEU A 32 -2.48 15.31 -4.49
CA LEU A 32 -1.14 15.59 -4.01
C LEU A 32 -0.37 16.42 -5.02
N GLN A 33 -0.54 16.15 -6.32
CA GLN A 33 0.07 16.95 -7.36
C GLN A 33 -0.40 18.42 -7.31
N GLU A 34 -1.66 18.66 -6.94
CA GLU A 34 -2.20 20.02 -6.76
C GLU A 34 -1.60 20.73 -5.55
N TYR A 35 -1.26 20.01 -4.48
CA TYR A 35 -0.69 20.58 -3.26
C TYR A 35 0.84 20.62 -3.27
N LEU A 36 1.47 19.86 -4.13
CA LEU A 36 2.91 19.84 -4.27
C LEU A 36 3.31 20.86 -5.34
N ASP A 37 4.55 21.30 -5.29
CA ASP A 37 5.04 22.19 -6.31
C ASP A 37 5.17 21.50 -7.67
N ASP A 38 5.37 22.29 -8.74
CA ASP A 38 5.43 21.78 -10.12
C ASP A 38 6.63 20.87 -10.40
N GLU A 39 7.50 20.67 -9.41
CA GLU A 39 8.68 19.82 -9.53
C GLU A 39 8.40 18.37 -9.18
N ILE A 40 7.22 18.04 -8.68
CA ILE A 40 6.86 16.67 -8.31
C ILE A 40 6.24 15.94 -9.50
N ILE A 41 6.82 14.81 -9.85
CA ILE A 41 6.32 13.93 -10.93
C ILE A 41 5.70 12.69 -10.29
N VAL A 42 4.41 12.47 -10.56
CA VAL A 42 3.70 11.29 -10.05
C VAL A 42 3.98 10.10 -10.96
N LYS A 43 4.48 9.02 -10.38
CA LYS A 43 4.75 7.75 -11.06
C LYS A 43 3.92 6.65 -10.42
N ASN A 44 2.70 6.50 -10.93
CA ASN A 44 1.78 5.49 -10.43
C ASN A 44 2.05 4.15 -11.13
N ILE A 45 2.63 3.21 -10.40
CA ILE A 45 2.91 1.86 -10.86
C ILE A 45 2.16 0.81 -10.05
N ALA A 46 1.06 1.20 -9.41
CA ALA A 46 0.18 0.28 -8.71
C ALA A 46 -0.47 -0.70 -9.68
N LEU A 47 -0.68 -1.93 -9.24
CA LEU A 47 -1.24 -2.99 -10.07
C LEU A 47 -2.44 -3.65 -9.37
N SER A 48 -3.57 -3.64 -10.04
CA SER A 48 -4.77 -4.34 -9.57
C SER A 48 -4.49 -5.82 -9.32
N GLY A 49 -5.03 -6.37 -8.25
CA GLY A 49 -4.94 -7.81 -7.94
C GLY A 49 -3.65 -8.26 -7.27
N ARG A 50 -2.72 -7.35 -6.98
CA ARG A 50 -1.45 -7.71 -6.33
C ARG A 50 -1.50 -7.39 -4.84
N SER A 51 -0.90 -8.29 -4.07
CA SER A 51 -0.62 -8.05 -2.65
C SER A 51 0.77 -7.44 -2.48
N SER A 52 1.10 -7.03 -1.26
CA SER A 52 2.45 -6.56 -0.95
C SER A 52 3.51 -7.62 -1.26
N LYS A 53 3.13 -8.88 -1.18
CA LYS A 53 4.00 -10.02 -1.49
C LYS A 53 4.09 -10.28 -3.00
N SER A 54 2.94 -10.44 -3.69
CA SER A 54 2.94 -10.81 -5.10
C SER A 54 3.44 -9.68 -6.01
N TYR A 55 3.33 -8.43 -5.59
CA TYR A 55 3.86 -7.29 -6.33
C TYR A 55 5.38 -7.39 -6.51
N THR A 56 6.09 -8.01 -5.56
CA THR A 56 7.55 -8.13 -5.63
C THR A 56 8.04 -8.99 -6.80
N THR A 57 7.16 -9.76 -7.42
CA THR A 57 7.49 -10.57 -8.60
C THR A 57 7.21 -9.86 -9.92
N GLU A 58 6.63 -8.66 -9.87
CA GLU A 58 6.27 -7.90 -11.06
C GLU A 58 7.43 -7.02 -11.54
N PRO A 59 7.53 -6.75 -12.87
CA PRO A 59 8.56 -5.85 -13.40
C PRO A 59 8.52 -4.46 -12.76
N GLU A 60 7.33 -3.96 -12.39
CA GLU A 60 7.14 -2.66 -11.77
C GLU A 60 7.88 -2.54 -10.45
N TYR A 61 8.02 -3.64 -9.71
CA TYR A 61 8.79 -3.63 -8.46
C TYR A 61 10.27 -3.33 -8.73
N GLN A 62 10.84 -3.93 -9.77
CA GLN A 62 12.23 -3.65 -10.15
C GLN A 62 12.38 -2.21 -10.67
N THR A 63 11.39 -1.70 -11.38
CA THR A 63 11.35 -0.29 -11.80
C THR A 63 11.38 0.62 -10.57
N LEU A 64 10.61 0.29 -9.54
CA LEU A 64 10.63 1.04 -8.28
C LEU A 64 12.02 1.02 -7.64
N LEU A 65 12.58 -0.17 -7.45
CA LEU A 65 13.86 -0.31 -6.75
C LEU A 65 15.00 0.39 -7.47
N SER A 66 15.02 0.35 -8.80
CA SER A 66 16.07 1.00 -9.57
C SER A 66 15.83 2.50 -9.80
N GLY A 67 14.57 2.92 -9.68
CA GLY A 67 14.19 4.31 -10.00
C GLY A 67 14.12 5.25 -8.81
N MET A 68 13.87 4.74 -7.60
CA MET A 68 13.80 5.59 -6.41
C MET A 68 15.13 6.28 -6.16
N LYS A 69 15.07 7.59 -5.92
CA LYS A 69 16.25 8.37 -5.62
C LYS A 69 15.99 9.26 -4.40
N LYS A 70 17.08 9.76 -3.84
CA LYS A 70 17.04 10.63 -2.65
C LYS A 70 16.00 11.75 -2.81
N ASP A 71 15.24 11.97 -1.75
CA ASP A 71 14.18 12.97 -1.63
C ASP A 71 12.91 12.66 -2.42
N ASP A 72 12.82 11.51 -3.06
CA ASP A 72 11.54 11.03 -3.60
C ASP A 72 10.59 10.62 -2.47
N TYR A 73 9.32 10.44 -2.82
CA TYR A 73 8.28 9.93 -1.93
C TYR A 73 7.78 8.60 -2.46
N LEU A 74 7.36 7.72 -1.55
CA LEU A 74 6.75 6.44 -1.90
C LEU A 74 5.44 6.26 -1.13
N ILE A 75 4.33 6.25 -1.86
CA ILE A 75 3.00 5.90 -1.31
C ILE A 75 2.79 4.40 -1.47
N ILE A 76 2.44 3.74 -0.36
CA ILE A 76 2.28 2.29 -0.28
C ILE A 76 0.84 1.97 0.12
N GLY A 77 0.08 1.32 -0.77
CA GLY A 77 -1.34 1.04 -0.54
C GLY A 77 -1.72 -0.39 -0.88
N PHE A 78 -1.35 -1.33 -0.03
CA PHE A 78 -1.72 -2.75 -0.13
C PHE A 78 -2.68 -3.15 0.99
N GLY A 79 -3.18 -4.37 0.92
CA GLY A 79 -4.01 -4.99 1.95
C GLY A 79 -5.16 -5.80 1.38
N HIS A 80 -5.85 -5.28 0.37
CA HIS A 80 -7.02 -5.95 -0.22
C HIS A 80 -6.70 -7.35 -0.76
N ASN A 81 -5.53 -7.54 -1.34
CA ASN A 81 -5.11 -8.83 -1.88
C ASN A 81 -4.26 -9.63 -0.89
N ASP A 82 -3.65 -8.97 0.08
CA ASP A 82 -2.88 -9.63 1.13
C ASP A 82 -3.75 -10.55 2.00
N GLU A 83 -5.03 -10.24 2.13
CA GLU A 83 -5.98 -11.04 2.90
C GLU A 83 -6.46 -12.30 2.16
N LYS A 84 -6.18 -12.41 0.86
CA LYS A 84 -6.62 -13.55 0.05
C LYS A 84 -5.89 -14.82 0.47
N THR A 85 -6.64 -15.90 0.67
CA THR A 85 -6.11 -17.19 1.13
C THR A 85 -5.46 -17.98 0.00
N GLU A 86 -4.49 -17.37 -0.65
CA GLU A 86 -3.70 -17.93 -1.74
C GLU A 86 -2.23 -17.69 -1.44
N ASN A 87 -1.40 -18.72 -1.55
CA ASN A 87 -0.01 -18.69 -1.09
C ASN A 87 0.85 -17.60 -1.74
N ASP A 88 0.57 -17.26 -2.99
CA ASP A 88 1.32 -16.24 -3.72
C ASP A 88 0.96 -14.81 -3.30
N ARG A 89 -0.25 -14.61 -2.74
CA ARG A 89 -0.75 -13.27 -2.32
C ARG A 89 -0.78 -13.09 -0.81
N TYR A 90 -1.01 -14.16 -0.07
CA TYR A 90 -1.31 -14.07 1.36
C TYR A 90 -0.13 -13.55 2.18
N THR A 91 -0.43 -12.59 3.08
CA THR A 91 0.40 -12.23 4.22
C THR A 91 -0.50 -12.24 5.45
N GLN A 92 0.04 -12.63 6.61
CA GLN A 92 -0.74 -12.71 7.83
C GLN A 92 -1.01 -11.32 8.41
N GLY A 93 -2.29 -10.98 8.64
CA GLY A 93 -2.67 -9.66 9.13
C GLY A 93 -2.15 -9.34 10.52
N GLU A 94 -2.03 -10.36 11.39
CA GLU A 94 -1.49 -10.18 12.73
C GLU A 94 0.02 -10.44 12.77
N GLY A 95 0.70 -9.75 13.68
CA GLY A 95 2.12 -9.87 13.91
C GLY A 95 2.88 -8.60 13.54
N ASP A 96 4.08 -8.47 14.10
CA ASP A 96 4.86 -7.25 13.94
C ASP A 96 5.73 -7.27 12.69
N TYR A 97 6.35 -6.12 12.41
CA TYR A 97 7.14 -5.92 11.19
C TYR A 97 8.48 -6.67 11.19
N LEU A 98 8.87 -7.28 12.30
CA LEU A 98 10.08 -8.08 12.41
C LEU A 98 9.78 -9.58 12.24
N THR A 99 8.52 -9.98 12.19
CA THR A 99 8.10 -11.37 12.08
C THR A 99 7.80 -11.71 10.62
N GLN A 100 8.64 -12.55 10.04
CA GLN A 100 8.53 -13.01 8.66
C GLN A 100 7.15 -13.65 8.41
N GLY A 101 6.55 -13.37 7.24
CA GLY A 101 5.23 -13.88 6.87
C GLY A 101 4.08 -12.98 7.25
N THR A 102 4.29 -11.95 8.07
CA THR A 102 3.26 -10.99 8.44
C THR A 102 3.12 -9.90 7.37
N PHE A 103 1.95 -9.28 7.32
CA PHE A 103 1.68 -8.14 6.47
C PHE A 103 2.62 -6.97 6.81
N ALA A 104 2.80 -6.70 8.11
CA ALA A 104 3.71 -5.64 8.56
C ALA A 104 5.15 -5.90 8.09
N PHE A 105 5.63 -7.13 8.19
CA PHE A 105 6.96 -7.49 7.69
C PHE A 105 7.08 -7.28 6.18
N SER A 106 6.06 -7.69 5.42
CA SER A 106 6.05 -7.52 3.96
C SER A 106 6.14 -6.05 3.56
N LEU A 107 5.34 -5.19 4.21
CA LEU A 107 5.38 -3.75 3.97
C LEU A 107 6.73 -3.14 4.35
N TYR A 108 7.25 -3.51 5.50
CA TYR A 108 8.51 -2.97 5.98
C TYR A 108 9.68 -3.44 5.11
N ASN A 109 9.85 -4.75 4.97
CA ASN A 109 11.01 -5.33 4.31
C ASN A 109 11.07 -5.01 2.81
N ASN A 110 9.92 -5.03 2.14
CA ASN A 110 9.88 -4.90 0.69
C ASN A 110 9.73 -3.44 0.21
N TYR A 111 9.20 -2.54 1.03
CA TYR A 111 8.89 -1.17 0.59
C TYR A 111 9.46 -0.10 1.50
N ILE A 112 9.13 -0.10 2.79
CA ILE A 112 9.53 0.96 3.70
C ILE A 112 11.05 1.02 3.84
N LYS A 113 11.65 -0.11 4.13
CA LYS A 113 13.11 -0.22 4.29
C LYS A 113 13.82 0.18 2.99
N LYS A 114 13.32 -0.26 1.85
CA LYS A 114 13.88 0.07 0.53
C LYS A 114 13.81 1.57 0.25
N ALA A 115 12.69 2.21 0.57
CA ALA A 115 12.54 3.65 0.44
C ALA A 115 13.54 4.39 1.34
N GLN A 116 13.63 3.99 2.60
CA GLN A 116 14.55 4.60 3.57
C GLN A 116 16.00 4.46 3.14
N GLU A 117 16.39 3.29 2.65
CA GLU A 117 17.75 3.06 2.12
C GLU A 117 18.07 3.94 0.92
N ALA A 118 17.07 4.26 0.10
CA ALA A 118 17.22 5.14 -1.04
C ALA A 118 17.13 6.64 -0.69
N GLY A 119 16.86 6.97 0.57
CA GLY A 119 16.67 8.35 1.00
C GLY A 119 15.29 8.91 0.66
N CYS A 120 14.31 8.04 0.39
CA CYS A 120 12.94 8.40 0.08
C CYS A 120 12.10 8.45 1.34
N THR A 121 10.99 9.19 1.30
CA THR A 121 10.02 9.26 2.39
C THR A 121 8.86 8.31 2.11
N PRO A 122 8.67 7.25 2.90
CA PRO A 122 7.52 6.37 2.74
C PRO A 122 6.26 6.96 3.36
N ILE A 123 5.12 6.68 2.75
CA ILE A 123 3.79 7.08 3.20
C ILE A 123 2.89 5.85 3.09
N LEU A 124 2.27 5.46 4.20
CA LEU A 124 1.36 4.32 4.23
C LEU A 124 -0.08 4.77 4.02
N CYS A 125 -0.84 3.97 3.25
CA CYS A 125 -2.28 4.15 3.06
C CYS A 125 -3.00 2.91 3.54
N THR A 126 -4.11 3.08 4.29
CA THR A 126 -4.98 1.97 4.62
C THR A 126 -5.81 1.55 3.39
N PRO A 127 -6.20 0.26 3.29
CA PRO A 127 -7.09 -0.14 2.21
C PRO A 127 -8.46 0.49 2.37
N ILE A 128 -9.12 0.76 1.23
CA ILE A 128 -10.45 1.37 1.22
C ILE A 128 -11.47 0.37 1.75
N VAL A 129 -12.31 0.85 2.67
CA VAL A 129 -13.44 0.10 3.20
C VAL A 129 -14.55 0.08 2.14
N ARG A 130 -15.10 -1.10 1.88
CA ARG A 130 -16.18 -1.29 0.89
C ARG A 130 -17.50 -1.53 1.60
N ARG A 131 -18.59 -1.04 0.99
CA ARG A 131 -19.96 -1.37 1.40
C ARG A 131 -20.50 -2.48 0.55
N SER A 132 -21.27 -3.39 1.18
CA SER A 132 -22.04 -4.36 0.43
C SER A 132 -23.24 -3.67 -0.25
N PRO A 133 -23.86 -4.30 -1.28
CA PRO A 133 -25.04 -3.73 -1.95
C PRO A 133 -26.22 -3.47 -1.00
N ASP A 134 -26.33 -4.21 0.10
CA ASP A 134 -27.39 -4.03 1.11
C ASP A 134 -26.99 -3.03 2.21
N GLY A 135 -25.85 -2.38 2.08
CA GLY A 135 -25.36 -1.37 3.04
C GLY A 135 -24.81 -1.94 4.34
N LYS A 136 -24.76 -3.27 4.49
CA LYS A 136 -24.22 -3.91 5.69
C LYS A 136 -22.72 -4.07 5.61
N TRP A 137 -22.08 -4.03 6.77
CA TRP A 137 -20.65 -4.23 6.89
C TRP A 137 -20.34 -5.66 7.31
N ASN A 138 -19.27 -6.24 6.77
CA ASN A 138 -18.73 -7.51 7.23
C ASN A 138 -17.20 -7.42 7.30
N GLY A 139 -16.56 -8.40 7.94
CA GLY A 139 -15.12 -8.39 8.16
C GLY A 139 -14.30 -8.28 6.87
N GLN A 140 -14.74 -8.94 5.80
CA GLN A 140 -14.05 -8.90 4.52
C GLN A 140 -14.04 -7.49 3.92
N MET A 141 -15.13 -6.75 4.08
CA MET A 141 -15.24 -5.38 3.57
C MET A 141 -14.38 -4.41 4.37
N LEU A 142 -14.23 -4.67 5.67
CA LEU A 142 -13.39 -3.89 6.58
C LEU A 142 -11.94 -4.36 6.54
N HIS A 143 -11.62 -5.37 5.72
CA HIS A 143 -10.30 -5.99 5.65
C HIS A 143 -9.86 -6.57 7.00
N VAL A 144 -10.83 -7.10 7.74
CA VAL A 144 -10.62 -7.85 8.98
C VAL A 144 -11.09 -9.27 8.71
N THR A 145 -10.17 -10.23 8.69
CA THR A 145 -10.48 -11.59 8.28
C THR A 145 -10.31 -12.58 9.42
N ALA A 146 -11.25 -13.51 9.50
CA ALA A 146 -11.18 -14.64 10.43
C ALA A 146 -10.23 -15.71 9.89
N PRO A 147 -9.74 -16.62 10.77
CA PRO A 147 -8.94 -17.74 10.32
C PRO A 147 -9.68 -18.64 9.32
N VAL A 148 -8.97 -19.07 8.27
CA VAL A 148 -9.47 -20.01 7.28
C VAL A 148 -8.37 -21.05 7.07
N GLY A 149 -8.58 -22.29 7.56
CA GLY A 149 -7.57 -23.32 7.51
C GLY A 149 -6.30 -22.90 8.25
N GLU A 150 -5.17 -22.94 7.57
CA GLU A 150 -3.88 -22.50 8.10
C GLU A 150 -3.65 -20.99 7.96
N TYR A 151 -4.54 -20.28 7.28
CA TYR A 151 -4.45 -18.83 7.11
C TYR A 151 -5.08 -18.14 8.31
N LYS A 152 -4.26 -17.52 9.14
CA LYS A 152 -4.72 -16.90 10.40
C LYS A 152 -5.50 -15.61 10.20
N GLY A 153 -5.27 -14.91 9.10
CA GLY A 153 -5.94 -13.66 8.82
C GLY A 153 -5.49 -12.52 9.73
N GLY A 154 -6.41 -11.65 10.07
CA GLY A 154 -6.20 -10.52 10.98
C GLY A 154 -6.83 -9.23 10.50
N ASP A 155 -6.45 -8.13 11.14
CA ASP A 155 -6.94 -6.78 10.89
C ASP A 155 -5.88 -6.01 10.11
N TYR A 156 -6.05 -5.91 8.80
CA TYR A 156 -5.07 -5.30 7.91
C TYR A 156 -4.98 -3.78 8.07
N PRO A 157 -6.09 -3.04 8.17
CA PRO A 157 -5.99 -1.61 8.45
C PRO A 157 -5.29 -1.30 9.77
N LYS A 158 -5.58 -2.08 10.82
CA LYS A 158 -4.93 -1.92 12.12
C LYS A 158 -3.43 -2.17 12.01
N ALA A 159 -3.02 -3.19 11.25
CA ALA A 159 -1.61 -3.48 11.04
C ALA A 159 -0.88 -2.29 10.42
N ILE A 160 -1.50 -1.62 9.44
CA ILE A 160 -0.93 -0.43 8.80
C ILE A 160 -0.85 0.73 9.79
N ARG A 161 -1.91 0.99 10.56
CA ARG A 161 -1.92 2.07 11.56
C ARG A 161 -0.87 1.85 12.64
N ASP A 162 -0.75 0.63 13.12
CA ASP A 162 0.25 0.27 14.13
C ASP A 162 1.68 0.43 13.58
N LEU A 163 1.90 -0.01 12.35
CA LEU A 163 3.20 0.10 11.69
C LEU A 163 3.60 1.57 11.49
N ALA A 164 2.67 2.40 11.03
CA ALA A 164 2.91 3.84 10.85
C ALA A 164 3.32 4.49 12.17
N ARG A 165 2.64 4.14 13.26
CA ARG A 165 2.95 4.66 14.59
C ARG A 165 4.30 4.15 15.08
N GLN A 166 4.57 2.86 14.97
CA GLN A 166 5.80 2.24 15.45
C GLN A 166 7.04 2.80 14.75
N LEU A 167 6.94 3.04 13.46
CA LEU A 167 8.06 3.53 12.64
C LEU A 167 8.03 5.04 12.41
N ASN A 168 7.06 5.74 12.98
CA ASN A 168 6.86 7.17 12.79
C ASN A 168 6.78 7.55 11.31
N ILE A 169 5.93 6.84 10.57
CA ILE A 169 5.72 7.04 9.14
C ILE A 169 4.39 7.75 8.92
N ALA A 170 4.33 8.65 7.94
CA ALA A 170 3.11 9.34 7.55
C ALA A 170 2.04 8.31 7.12
N LEU A 171 0.81 8.54 7.54
CA LEU A 171 -0.33 7.68 7.27
C LEU A 171 -1.45 8.45 6.60
N VAL A 172 -1.99 7.85 5.54
CA VAL A 172 -3.26 8.28 4.96
C VAL A 172 -4.30 7.22 5.31
N ASP A 173 -5.20 7.58 6.23
CA ASP A 173 -6.24 6.68 6.73
C ASP A 173 -7.50 6.87 5.88
N MET A 174 -7.79 5.90 5.02
CA MET A 174 -8.83 6.00 4.00
C MET A 174 -10.19 5.52 4.48
#